data_fc074034b82d7bb0d8243ec57785d8d0
#
_entry.id   fc074034b82d7bb0d8243ec57785d8d0
#
_cell.length_a   1.000
_cell.length_b   1.000
_cell.length_c   1.000
_cell.angle_alpha   90.00
_cell.angle_beta   90.00
_cell.angle_gamma   90.00
#
_symmetry.space_group_name_H-M   'P 1'
#
loop_
_entity.id
_entity.type
_entity.pdbx_description
1 polymer ?
#
loop_
_entity_poly.entity_id
_entity_poly.type
_entity_poly.pdbx_seq_one_letter_code
_entity_poly.pdbx_strand_id
1 'polypeptide(L)'
;MEEVPKICLNMIIKNESKIITRLLDSLLFFIDHYVICDTGSTDNTIEVLEEYFKDKEIKGKVIQKKFENFGTTRTYSLKQCENEPNSDYILLLDADMKLKFAPDFDKDEFKKSLNKDLYFLLQGTENFQWKNARIVKNNHGFFYNCPTHEYVDCARETTKENIEKKVLFIEDIGDGGCKDDKYERDIRLLKEALEKDPENCRYLFYLGNSYKDSHQYEQAITYYQRRIKAGGWNQEICMSHYYIGICYNNMKKMEMAIVSWLNGYEFMPKRIEGIYEIVQYYRNEGKNKLAYYFYEMACKHRHEVMPQNELFFKKEIYDILLDYEYSVVSFYVKHDDKKLNDVYTKLFNMPNLQPSKKTNMMSNLKYYVTNLKDYKCDPIFDIKPLLDVGKSIHMQHEHEFHPSTPSLCLHNGQIINVVRYVNYYIDSKGQYQAKNEKGDYK
;
A
#
# COMPACT_ATOMS: atom_id res chain seq x y z
N MET A 1 -3.64 43.38 -10.28
CA MET A 1 -3.91 42.05 -9.63
C MET A 1 -3.21 41.03 -10.51
N GLU A 2 -2.39 40.17 -9.95
CA GLU A 2 -1.81 39.05 -10.72
C GLU A 2 -2.95 38.15 -11.21
N GLU A 3 -2.88 37.80 -12.48
CA GLU A 3 -3.88 36.93 -13.10
C GLU A 3 -3.77 35.51 -12.48
N VAL A 4 -4.90 34.94 -12.08
CA VAL A 4 -4.93 33.59 -11.48
C VAL A 4 -4.71 32.56 -12.59
N PRO A 5 -3.67 31.72 -12.51
CA PRO A 5 -3.42 30.69 -13.52
C PRO A 5 -4.62 29.77 -13.74
N LYS A 6 -4.87 29.40 -15.00
CA LYS A 6 -5.99 28.56 -15.41
C LYS A 6 -5.55 27.10 -15.51
N ILE A 7 -6.40 26.20 -15.05
CA ILE A 7 -6.15 24.76 -15.05
C ILE A 7 -7.09 24.04 -16.02
N CYS A 8 -6.50 23.31 -16.97
CA CYS A 8 -7.21 22.46 -17.92
C CYS A 8 -7.17 20.99 -17.44
N LEU A 9 -8.32 20.35 -17.31
CA LEU A 9 -8.40 18.90 -17.09
C LEU A 9 -8.07 18.15 -18.38
N ASN A 10 -7.15 17.19 -18.31
CA ASN A 10 -6.85 16.30 -19.43
C ASN A 10 -6.86 14.84 -19.00
N MET A 11 -7.52 14.01 -19.78
CA MET A 11 -7.56 12.55 -19.60
C MET A 11 -7.88 11.83 -20.90
N ILE A 12 -7.61 10.54 -20.94
CA ILE A 12 -8.19 9.62 -21.94
C ILE A 12 -9.24 8.74 -21.26
N ILE A 13 -10.32 8.43 -21.96
CA ILE A 13 -11.44 7.67 -21.42
C ILE A 13 -11.90 6.57 -22.38
N LYS A 14 -12.57 5.55 -21.82
CA LYS A 14 -13.34 4.57 -22.58
C LYS A 14 -14.34 3.84 -21.67
N ASN A 15 -15.65 3.97 -21.96
CA ASN A 15 -16.74 3.30 -21.23
C ASN A 15 -16.74 3.63 -19.72
N GLU A 16 -16.76 4.93 -19.39
CA GLU A 16 -16.68 5.44 -18.01
C GLU A 16 -17.98 6.13 -17.55
N SER A 17 -19.09 5.95 -18.28
CA SER A 17 -20.36 6.64 -18.02
C SER A 17 -20.88 6.51 -16.58
N LYS A 18 -20.58 5.40 -15.92
CA LYS A 18 -21.04 5.10 -14.55
C LYS A 18 -20.26 5.82 -13.44
N ILE A 19 -19.03 6.23 -13.72
CA ILE A 19 -18.12 6.72 -12.68
C ILE A 19 -17.56 8.12 -12.94
N ILE A 20 -17.58 8.58 -14.19
CA ILE A 20 -16.90 9.83 -14.57
C ILE A 20 -17.42 11.04 -13.81
N THR A 21 -18.73 11.12 -13.53
CA THR A 21 -19.32 12.23 -12.77
C THR A 21 -18.79 12.33 -11.35
N ARG A 22 -18.47 11.22 -10.71
CA ARG A 22 -17.83 11.18 -9.39
C ARG A 22 -16.48 11.90 -9.37
N LEU A 23 -15.66 11.67 -10.40
CA LEU A 23 -14.40 12.42 -10.54
C LEU A 23 -14.70 13.91 -10.74
N LEU A 24 -15.57 14.24 -11.70
CA LEU A 24 -15.87 15.62 -12.07
C LEU A 24 -16.43 16.41 -10.87
N ASP A 25 -17.33 15.84 -10.09
CA ASP A 25 -17.89 16.46 -8.88
C ASP A 25 -16.79 16.80 -7.86
N SER A 26 -15.73 15.99 -7.79
CA SER A 26 -14.64 16.19 -6.84
C SER A 26 -13.69 17.35 -7.21
N LEU A 27 -13.69 17.81 -8.46
CA LEU A 27 -12.72 18.78 -8.97
C LEU A 27 -13.32 19.96 -9.74
N LEU A 28 -14.63 19.99 -9.93
CA LEU A 28 -15.32 21.00 -10.76
C LEU A 28 -14.96 22.43 -10.40
N PHE A 29 -14.91 22.74 -9.09
CA PHE A 29 -14.59 24.10 -8.61
C PHE A 29 -13.13 24.50 -8.88
N PHE A 30 -12.27 23.54 -9.19
CA PHE A 30 -10.82 23.70 -9.31
C PHE A 30 -10.36 23.90 -10.76
N ILE A 31 -11.07 23.33 -11.74
CA ILE A 31 -10.73 23.43 -13.17
C ILE A 31 -11.40 24.63 -13.84
N ASP A 32 -10.77 25.15 -14.87
CA ASP A 32 -11.30 26.26 -15.68
C ASP A 32 -11.66 25.81 -17.10
N HIS A 33 -11.10 24.68 -17.54
CA HIS A 33 -11.24 24.15 -18.89
C HIS A 33 -11.09 22.63 -18.90
N TYR A 34 -11.51 21.97 -19.99
CA TYR A 34 -11.28 20.53 -20.16
C TYR A 34 -10.95 20.17 -21.62
N VAL A 35 -10.08 19.18 -21.78
CA VAL A 35 -9.82 18.45 -23.03
C VAL A 35 -9.77 16.97 -22.68
N ILE A 36 -10.81 16.24 -23.08
CA ILE A 36 -10.96 14.81 -22.77
C ILE A 36 -10.94 14.04 -24.07
N CYS A 37 -10.10 13.00 -24.14
CA CYS A 37 -9.96 12.17 -25.33
C CYS A 37 -10.70 10.84 -25.16
N ASP A 38 -11.82 10.67 -25.83
CA ASP A 38 -12.48 9.39 -25.95
C ASP A 38 -11.72 8.46 -26.89
N THR A 39 -11.47 7.21 -26.44
CA THR A 39 -10.66 6.24 -27.18
C THR A 39 -11.51 5.14 -27.83
N GLY A 40 -12.80 5.39 -27.96
CA GLY A 40 -13.78 4.52 -28.59
C GLY A 40 -14.75 3.91 -27.55
N SER A 41 -15.44 4.76 -26.80
CA SER A 41 -16.56 4.36 -25.96
C SER A 41 -17.72 3.80 -26.80
N THR A 42 -18.39 2.81 -26.25
CA THR A 42 -19.57 2.16 -26.83
C THR A 42 -20.81 2.34 -25.96
N ASP A 43 -20.64 2.97 -24.81
CA ASP A 43 -21.70 3.40 -23.91
C ASP A 43 -21.96 4.92 -24.08
N ASN A 44 -22.79 5.51 -23.22
CA ASN A 44 -23.15 6.92 -23.26
C ASN A 44 -22.13 7.85 -22.52
N THR A 45 -20.84 7.47 -22.46
CA THR A 45 -19.80 8.27 -21.76
C THR A 45 -19.68 9.68 -22.32
N ILE A 46 -19.72 9.83 -23.66
CA ILE A 46 -19.56 11.13 -24.32
C ILE A 46 -20.75 12.04 -23.99
N GLU A 47 -21.96 11.53 -24.13
CA GLU A 47 -23.20 12.26 -23.82
C GLU A 47 -23.23 12.74 -22.38
N VAL A 48 -22.85 11.88 -21.43
CA VAL A 48 -22.77 12.21 -20.01
C VAL A 48 -21.78 13.37 -19.76
N LEU A 49 -20.62 13.37 -20.42
CA LEU A 49 -19.63 14.43 -20.30
C LEU A 49 -20.14 15.76 -20.87
N GLU A 50 -20.71 15.74 -22.09
CA GLU A 50 -21.20 16.94 -22.75
C GLU A 50 -22.35 17.59 -21.98
N GLU A 51 -23.31 16.79 -21.47
CA GLU A 51 -24.39 17.26 -20.62
C GLU A 51 -23.86 17.83 -19.30
N TYR A 52 -22.92 17.13 -18.65
CA TYR A 52 -22.36 17.56 -17.38
C TYR A 52 -21.67 18.92 -17.47
N PHE A 53 -20.76 19.10 -18.44
CA PHE A 53 -20.02 20.35 -18.58
C PHE A 53 -20.88 21.51 -19.12
N LYS A 54 -21.87 21.22 -19.93
CA LYS A 54 -22.87 22.21 -20.38
C LYS A 54 -23.67 22.76 -19.18
N ASP A 55 -24.12 21.88 -18.30
CA ASP A 55 -24.88 22.24 -17.09
C ASP A 55 -24.06 23.10 -16.11
N LYS A 56 -22.75 22.87 -16.06
CA LYS A 56 -21.80 23.57 -15.18
C LYS A 56 -21.12 24.78 -15.83
N GLU A 57 -21.45 25.09 -17.08
CA GLU A 57 -20.90 26.20 -17.86
C GLU A 57 -19.35 26.20 -17.98
N ILE A 58 -18.71 25.01 -17.87
CA ILE A 58 -17.27 24.85 -18.08
C ILE A 58 -17.01 24.64 -19.56
N LYS A 59 -16.14 25.47 -20.11
CA LYS A 59 -15.74 25.39 -21.53
C LYS A 59 -14.70 24.28 -21.74
N GLY A 60 -14.77 23.62 -22.89
CA GLY A 60 -13.82 22.60 -23.27
C GLY A 60 -14.29 21.77 -24.45
N LYS A 61 -13.66 20.65 -24.65
CA LYS A 61 -14.00 19.73 -25.73
C LYS A 61 -13.76 18.27 -25.37
N VAL A 62 -14.63 17.42 -25.90
CA VAL A 62 -14.39 15.99 -26.02
C VAL A 62 -13.88 15.72 -27.44
N ILE A 63 -12.73 15.07 -27.55
CA ILE A 63 -12.14 14.67 -28.83
C ILE A 63 -12.14 13.17 -28.95
N GLN A 64 -12.15 12.64 -30.15
CA GLN A 64 -12.13 11.20 -30.39
C GLN A 64 -10.83 10.79 -31.08
N LYS A 65 -10.19 9.75 -30.58
CA LYS A 65 -9.03 9.13 -31.20
C LYS A 65 -9.02 7.64 -30.91
N LYS A 66 -8.87 6.86 -31.97
CA LYS A 66 -8.70 5.40 -31.81
C LYS A 66 -7.48 5.14 -30.93
N PHE A 67 -7.67 4.26 -29.93
CA PHE A 67 -6.58 3.84 -29.04
C PHE A 67 -5.46 3.15 -29.82
N GLU A 68 -4.24 3.60 -29.60
CA GLU A 68 -3.02 2.96 -30.12
C GLU A 68 -2.28 2.25 -28.97
N ASN A 69 -1.83 3.04 -28.03
CA ASN A 69 -1.28 2.64 -26.73
C ASN A 69 -1.44 3.81 -25.75
N PHE A 70 -1.21 3.60 -24.48
CA PHE A 70 -1.44 4.64 -23.47
C PHE A 70 -0.54 5.86 -23.69
N GLY A 71 0.78 5.69 -23.84
CA GLY A 71 1.71 6.81 -24.00
C GLY A 71 1.41 7.66 -25.24
N THR A 72 1.21 7.04 -26.39
CA THR A 72 0.91 7.76 -27.64
C THR A 72 -0.45 8.47 -27.56
N THR A 73 -1.47 7.80 -27.01
CA THR A 73 -2.84 8.36 -26.96
C THR A 73 -2.93 9.49 -25.94
N ARG A 74 -2.29 9.35 -24.76
CA ARG A 74 -2.22 10.42 -23.74
C ARG A 74 -1.39 11.61 -24.24
N THR A 75 -0.27 11.36 -24.94
CA THR A 75 0.52 12.43 -25.55
C THR A 75 -0.29 13.20 -26.59
N TYR A 76 -1.08 12.51 -27.42
CA TYR A 76 -1.98 13.15 -28.36
C TYR A 76 -3.01 14.02 -27.63
N SER A 77 -3.67 13.49 -26.60
CA SER A 77 -4.64 14.23 -25.79
C SER A 77 -4.03 15.47 -25.13
N LEU A 78 -2.84 15.31 -24.54
CA LEU A 78 -2.10 16.39 -23.90
C LEU A 78 -1.78 17.54 -24.88
N LYS A 79 -1.34 17.21 -26.08
CA LYS A 79 -1.06 18.20 -27.13
C LYS A 79 -2.29 18.98 -27.59
N GLN A 80 -3.50 18.42 -27.44
CA GLN A 80 -4.72 19.17 -27.75
C GLN A 80 -5.00 20.29 -26.75
N CYS A 81 -4.41 20.23 -25.53
CA CYS A 81 -4.49 21.29 -24.55
C CYS A 81 -3.61 22.51 -24.93
N GLU A 82 -2.55 22.30 -25.71
CA GLU A 82 -1.61 23.38 -26.13
C GLU A 82 -2.32 24.46 -26.95
N ASN A 83 -3.40 24.11 -27.65
CA ASN A 83 -4.16 25.03 -28.48
C ASN A 83 -5.35 25.68 -27.76
N GLU A 84 -5.55 25.36 -26.48
CA GLU A 84 -6.67 25.92 -25.73
C GLU A 84 -6.30 27.26 -25.09
N PRO A 85 -7.04 28.32 -25.36
CA PRO A 85 -6.80 29.60 -24.73
C PRO A 85 -7.08 29.52 -23.22
N ASN A 86 -6.31 30.25 -22.43
CA ASN A 86 -6.48 30.32 -20.97
C ASN A 86 -6.23 28.99 -20.24
N SER A 87 -5.22 28.26 -20.63
CA SER A 87 -4.81 27.01 -19.98
C SER A 87 -3.32 27.09 -19.65
N ASP A 88 -2.98 27.52 -18.43
CA ASP A 88 -1.59 27.71 -17.99
C ASP A 88 -0.99 26.40 -17.49
N TYR A 89 -1.80 25.59 -16.85
CA TYR A 89 -1.45 24.27 -16.35
C TYR A 89 -2.46 23.22 -16.76
N ILE A 90 -2.00 21.98 -16.87
CA ILE A 90 -2.83 20.83 -17.23
C ILE A 90 -2.85 19.84 -16.06
N LEU A 91 -4.04 19.49 -15.61
CA LEU A 91 -4.29 18.48 -14.59
C LEU A 91 -4.55 17.13 -15.26
N LEU A 92 -3.70 16.14 -14.95
CA LEU A 92 -3.66 14.82 -15.59
C LEU A 92 -4.31 13.79 -14.69
N LEU A 93 -5.48 13.25 -15.07
CA LEU A 93 -6.24 12.31 -14.25
C LEU A 93 -6.76 11.12 -15.07
N ASP A 94 -7.30 10.14 -14.34
CA ASP A 94 -8.04 8.99 -14.86
C ASP A 94 -9.46 9.00 -14.28
N ALA A 95 -10.42 8.44 -14.98
CA ALA A 95 -11.86 8.50 -14.64
C ALA A 95 -12.20 7.86 -13.28
N ASP A 96 -11.41 6.87 -12.86
CA ASP A 96 -11.58 6.12 -11.61
C ASP A 96 -10.88 6.74 -10.39
N MET A 97 -10.52 8.02 -10.51
CA MET A 97 -9.91 8.81 -9.44
C MET A 97 -10.93 9.71 -8.75
N LYS A 98 -10.55 10.23 -7.56
CA LYS A 98 -11.26 11.27 -6.84
C LYS A 98 -10.26 12.21 -6.18
N LEU A 99 -10.43 13.52 -6.35
CA LEU A 99 -9.59 14.51 -5.67
C LEU A 99 -10.11 14.79 -4.26
N LYS A 100 -9.19 14.89 -3.32
CA LYS A 100 -9.44 15.29 -1.93
C LYS A 100 -8.60 16.51 -1.62
N PHE A 101 -9.27 17.60 -1.29
CA PHE A 101 -8.65 18.88 -0.93
C PHE A 101 -8.66 19.07 0.58
N ALA A 102 -7.73 19.88 1.07
CA ALA A 102 -7.76 20.34 2.47
C ALA A 102 -9.11 21.01 2.80
N PRO A 103 -9.59 20.94 4.05
CA PRO A 103 -10.84 21.60 4.43
C PRO A 103 -10.83 23.14 4.24
N ASP A 104 -9.65 23.73 4.34
CA ASP A 104 -9.36 25.17 4.19
C ASP A 104 -8.71 25.51 2.84
N PHE A 105 -8.86 24.66 1.83
CA PHE A 105 -8.24 24.83 0.53
C PHE A 105 -8.79 26.04 -0.22
N ASP A 106 -7.91 27.02 -0.45
CA ASP A 106 -8.19 28.17 -1.34
C ASP A 106 -7.62 27.87 -2.74
N LYS A 107 -8.51 27.73 -3.70
CA LYS A 107 -8.14 27.39 -5.09
C LYS A 107 -7.33 28.50 -5.77
N ASP A 108 -7.64 29.77 -5.49
CA ASP A 108 -7.01 30.90 -6.17
C ASP A 108 -5.62 31.16 -5.59
N GLU A 109 -5.46 31.01 -4.26
CA GLU A 109 -4.15 31.04 -3.63
C GLU A 109 -3.27 29.89 -4.11
N PHE A 110 -3.81 28.68 -4.15
CA PHE A 110 -3.10 27.52 -4.66
C PHE A 110 -2.67 27.71 -6.11
N LYS A 111 -3.57 28.15 -7.01
CA LYS A 111 -3.24 28.38 -8.42
C LYS A 111 -2.15 29.44 -8.58
N LYS A 112 -2.19 30.55 -7.81
CA LYS A 112 -1.16 31.60 -7.80
C LYS A 112 0.20 31.08 -7.32
N SER A 113 0.22 30.08 -6.45
CA SER A 113 1.47 29.47 -5.96
C SER A 113 2.19 28.62 -7.03
N LEU A 114 1.49 28.22 -8.09
CA LEU A 114 2.06 27.40 -9.16
C LEU A 114 3.12 28.20 -9.96
N ASN A 115 4.39 27.84 -9.79
CA ASN A 115 5.53 28.50 -10.43
C ASN A 115 6.57 27.52 -10.99
N LYS A 116 6.30 26.19 -10.89
CA LYS A 116 7.15 25.13 -11.44
C LYS A 116 6.55 24.55 -12.71
N ASP A 117 7.35 23.79 -13.42
CA ASP A 117 6.92 23.18 -14.69
C ASP A 117 6.15 21.87 -14.46
N LEU A 118 6.44 21.16 -13.35
CA LEU A 118 5.81 19.89 -13.04
C LEU A 118 5.61 19.73 -11.52
N TYR A 119 4.40 19.25 -11.15
CA TYR A 119 4.07 18.95 -9.77
C TYR A 119 3.70 17.47 -9.60
N PHE A 120 4.33 16.86 -8.60
CA PHE A 120 3.98 15.52 -8.15
C PHE A 120 2.92 15.58 -7.06
N LEU A 121 1.86 14.80 -7.24
CA LEU A 121 0.83 14.57 -6.22
C LEU A 121 0.97 13.17 -5.67
N LEU A 122 0.64 13.02 -4.40
CA LEU A 122 0.47 11.71 -3.80
C LEU A 122 -0.88 11.14 -4.19
N GLN A 123 -0.90 9.89 -4.64
CA GLN A 123 -2.12 9.18 -5.02
C GLN A 123 -2.14 7.76 -4.46
N GLY A 124 -3.32 7.14 -4.42
CA GLY A 124 -3.51 5.75 -4.02
C GLY A 124 -4.65 5.54 -3.05
N THR A 125 -4.54 4.48 -2.27
CA THR A 125 -5.47 4.10 -1.21
C THR A 125 -4.92 4.48 0.17
N GLU A 126 -5.64 4.16 1.25
CA GLU A 126 -5.11 4.35 2.62
C GLU A 126 -3.82 3.56 2.89
N ASN A 127 -3.73 2.36 2.33
CA ASN A 127 -2.65 1.41 2.62
C ASN A 127 -1.49 1.45 1.62
N PHE A 128 -1.73 1.95 0.42
CA PHE A 128 -0.73 1.99 -0.64
C PHE A 128 -0.78 3.31 -1.38
N GLN A 129 0.30 4.08 -1.31
CA GLN A 129 0.39 5.43 -1.86
C GLN A 129 1.71 5.61 -2.61
N TRP A 130 1.64 6.34 -3.71
CA TRP A 130 2.82 6.69 -4.51
C TRP A 130 2.69 8.08 -5.11
N LYS A 131 3.81 8.68 -5.47
CA LYS A 131 3.84 9.97 -6.16
C LYS A 131 3.71 9.77 -7.65
N ASN A 132 2.92 10.63 -8.30
CA ASN A 132 2.83 10.69 -9.74
C ASN A 132 2.79 12.15 -10.22
N ALA A 133 3.33 12.41 -11.41
CA ALA A 133 3.24 13.71 -12.07
C ALA A 133 1.79 13.95 -12.50
N ARG A 134 1.14 14.99 -11.94
CA ARG A 134 -0.29 15.21 -12.12
C ARG A 134 -0.67 16.63 -12.53
N ILE A 135 0.21 17.62 -12.29
CA ILE A 135 0.03 18.97 -12.82
C ILE A 135 1.27 19.33 -13.62
N VAL A 136 1.09 19.73 -14.86
CA VAL A 136 2.18 20.13 -15.76
C VAL A 136 1.89 21.49 -16.39
N LYS A 137 2.93 22.29 -16.58
CA LYS A 137 2.83 23.58 -17.25
C LYS A 137 2.48 23.36 -18.73
N ASN A 138 1.48 24.08 -19.22
CA ASN A 138 1.08 23.99 -20.62
C ASN A 138 2.17 24.54 -21.56
N ASN A 139 2.18 24.09 -22.82
CA ASN A 139 3.14 24.52 -23.86
C ASN A 139 4.63 24.31 -23.48
N HIS A 140 4.95 23.49 -22.49
CA HIS A 140 6.34 23.22 -22.08
C HIS A 140 6.96 22.02 -22.82
N GLY A 141 6.17 21.27 -23.58
CA GLY A 141 6.63 20.12 -24.38
C GLY A 141 6.64 18.79 -23.62
N PHE A 142 5.76 18.63 -22.65
CA PHE A 142 5.55 17.35 -21.95
C PHE A 142 4.92 16.32 -22.88
N PHE A 143 5.27 15.06 -22.66
CA PHE A 143 4.72 13.90 -23.34
C PHE A 143 4.71 12.68 -22.40
N TYR A 144 3.97 11.66 -22.78
CA TYR A 144 4.00 10.39 -22.07
C TYR A 144 4.96 9.41 -22.75
N ASN A 145 5.87 8.88 -21.97
CA ASN A 145 6.80 7.83 -22.39
C ASN A 145 6.21 6.45 -22.01
N CYS A 146 6.54 5.42 -22.78
CA CYS A 146 6.12 4.02 -22.67
C CYS A 146 4.69 3.71 -23.17
N PRO A 147 4.49 2.54 -23.77
CA PRO A 147 3.21 2.14 -24.35
C PRO A 147 2.14 1.77 -23.31
N THR A 148 2.59 1.31 -22.15
CA THR A 148 1.81 1.09 -20.92
C THR A 148 2.72 1.31 -19.70
N HIS A 149 2.17 1.48 -18.50
CA HIS A 149 2.93 1.96 -17.35
C HIS A 149 3.70 3.25 -17.66
N GLU A 150 3.04 4.09 -18.39
CA GLU A 150 3.57 5.35 -18.90
C GLU A 150 3.83 6.35 -17.77
N TYR A 151 4.75 7.25 -18.03
CA TYR A 151 5.07 8.37 -17.16
C TYR A 151 5.24 9.64 -17.98
N VAL A 152 5.00 10.77 -17.34
CA VAL A 152 5.19 12.08 -17.96
C VAL A 152 6.68 12.39 -18.03
N ASP A 153 7.14 12.77 -19.21
CA ASP A 153 8.52 13.12 -19.51
C ASP A 153 8.59 14.44 -20.29
N CYS A 154 9.76 15.02 -20.37
CA CYS A 154 10.01 16.25 -21.13
C CYS A 154 11.43 16.24 -21.65
N ALA A 155 11.62 16.64 -22.92
CA ALA A 155 12.95 16.77 -23.52
C ALA A 155 13.75 17.99 -23.00
N ARG A 156 13.06 18.90 -22.29
CA ARG A 156 13.67 20.10 -21.70
C ARG A 156 13.95 19.88 -20.21
N GLU A 157 14.92 20.63 -19.70
CA GLU A 157 15.09 20.71 -18.25
C GLU A 157 13.82 21.27 -17.59
N THR A 158 13.37 20.65 -16.50
CA THR A 158 12.10 20.97 -15.85
C THR A 158 12.30 21.22 -14.37
N THR A 159 11.71 22.29 -13.87
CA THR A 159 11.57 22.55 -12.43
C THR A 159 10.42 21.71 -11.87
N LYS A 160 10.64 21.08 -10.68
CA LYS A 160 9.72 20.10 -10.12
C LYS A 160 9.43 20.40 -8.65
N GLU A 161 8.21 20.14 -8.22
CA GLU A 161 7.79 20.27 -6.82
C GLU A 161 6.83 19.16 -6.40
N ASN A 162 6.78 18.86 -5.10
CA ASN A 162 5.82 17.92 -4.54
C ASN A 162 4.72 18.68 -3.81
N ILE A 163 3.46 18.38 -4.13
CA ILE A 163 2.32 18.87 -3.37
C ILE A 163 2.08 17.94 -2.18
N GLU A 164 1.99 18.50 -1.00
CA GLU A 164 1.77 17.72 0.23
C GLU A 164 0.38 17.09 0.26
N LYS A 165 0.28 15.87 0.79
CA LYS A 165 -0.98 15.13 0.94
C LYS A 165 -2.07 15.92 1.67
N LYS A 166 -1.67 16.71 2.67
CA LYS A 166 -2.62 17.52 3.45
C LYS A 166 -3.25 18.65 2.65
N VAL A 167 -2.65 19.08 1.52
CA VAL A 167 -3.16 20.11 0.62
C VAL A 167 -4.07 19.50 -0.44
N LEU A 168 -3.55 18.50 -1.15
CA LEU A 168 -4.25 17.82 -2.26
C LEU A 168 -3.79 16.36 -2.36
N PHE A 169 -4.75 15.45 -2.40
CA PHE A 169 -4.53 14.01 -2.52
C PHE A 169 -5.45 13.42 -3.60
N ILE A 170 -4.96 12.45 -4.34
CA ILE A 170 -5.74 11.70 -5.32
C ILE A 170 -6.07 10.31 -4.76
N GLU A 171 -7.33 10.07 -4.46
CA GLU A 171 -7.82 8.73 -4.13
C GLU A 171 -8.00 7.94 -5.42
N ASP A 172 -7.26 6.84 -5.52
CA ASP A 172 -7.34 5.90 -6.64
C ASP A 172 -8.29 4.77 -6.26
N ILE A 173 -9.51 4.81 -6.82
CA ILE A 173 -10.58 3.85 -6.50
C ILE A 173 -10.38 2.58 -7.32
N GLY A 174 -9.87 2.73 -8.53
CA GLY A 174 -9.49 1.63 -9.37
C GLY A 174 -10.68 0.81 -9.92
N ASP A 175 -11.85 1.41 -10.14
CA ASP A 175 -13.08 0.77 -10.66
C ASP A 175 -13.39 1.13 -12.13
N GLY A 176 -12.42 1.67 -12.88
CA GLY A 176 -12.55 2.02 -14.29
C GLY A 176 -12.87 0.84 -15.20
N GLY A 177 -13.56 1.15 -16.33
CA GLY A 177 -14.24 0.16 -17.18
C GLY A 177 -13.36 -0.74 -18.05
N CYS A 178 -12.04 -0.52 -18.14
CA CYS A 178 -11.19 -1.19 -19.14
C CYS A 178 -10.24 -2.24 -18.55
N LYS A 179 -10.76 -3.19 -17.73
CA LYS A 179 -9.96 -4.14 -16.95
C LYS A 179 -9.92 -5.58 -17.45
N ASP A 180 -10.91 -6.01 -18.24
CA ASP A 180 -11.10 -7.43 -18.57
C ASP A 180 -9.90 -8.04 -19.32
N ASP A 181 -9.20 -7.28 -20.16
CA ASP A 181 -8.05 -7.75 -20.96
C ASP A 181 -6.72 -7.10 -20.55
N LYS A 182 -6.60 -6.60 -19.33
CA LYS A 182 -5.47 -5.76 -18.91
C LYS A 182 -4.12 -6.40 -19.18
N TYR A 183 -3.92 -7.62 -18.68
CA TYR A 183 -2.61 -8.27 -18.79
C TYR A 183 -2.27 -8.66 -20.23
N GLU A 184 -3.24 -9.15 -21.00
CA GLU A 184 -3.05 -9.53 -22.40
C GLU A 184 -2.72 -8.31 -23.26
N ARG A 185 -3.43 -7.20 -23.05
CA ARG A 185 -3.16 -5.93 -23.69
C ARG A 185 -1.76 -5.41 -23.35
N ASP A 186 -1.39 -5.40 -22.07
CA ASP A 186 -0.08 -4.90 -21.63
C ASP A 186 1.05 -5.76 -22.17
N ILE A 187 0.90 -7.10 -22.19
CA ILE A 187 1.85 -8.03 -22.82
C ILE A 187 2.02 -7.71 -24.30
N ARG A 188 0.91 -7.54 -25.04
CA ARG A 188 0.97 -7.22 -26.47
C ARG A 188 1.68 -5.90 -26.72
N LEU A 189 1.29 -4.83 -26.04
CA LEU A 189 1.88 -3.50 -26.21
C LEU A 189 3.37 -3.47 -25.88
N LEU A 190 3.81 -4.15 -24.81
CA LEU A 190 5.21 -4.20 -24.43
C LEU A 190 6.04 -5.08 -25.37
N LYS A 191 5.48 -6.15 -25.93
CA LYS A 191 6.15 -6.96 -26.95
C LYS A 191 6.37 -6.15 -28.24
N GLU A 192 5.34 -5.48 -28.73
CA GLU A 192 5.44 -4.60 -29.90
C GLU A 192 6.48 -3.48 -29.70
N ALA A 193 6.59 -2.95 -28.48
CA ALA A 193 7.60 -1.95 -28.15
C ALA A 193 9.02 -2.55 -28.11
N LEU A 194 9.19 -3.76 -27.58
CA LEU A 194 10.46 -4.46 -27.54
C LEU A 194 10.95 -4.92 -28.93
N GLU A 195 10.08 -5.05 -29.91
CA GLU A 195 10.53 -5.26 -31.32
C GLU A 195 11.34 -4.05 -31.84
N LYS A 196 11.02 -2.84 -31.36
CA LYS A 196 11.70 -1.59 -31.75
C LYS A 196 12.91 -1.28 -30.87
N ASP A 197 12.84 -1.63 -29.58
CA ASP A 197 13.88 -1.40 -28.59
C ASP A 197 14.05 -2.65 -27.69
N PRO A 198 14.77 -3.69 -28.16
CA PRO A 198 14.83 -5.00 -27.53
C PRO A 198 15.43 -5.03 -26.12
N GLU A 199 16.28 -4.05 -25.78
CA GLU A 199 16.99 -3.97 -24.51
C GLU A 199 16.42 -2.89 -23.58
N ASN A 200 15.24 -2.34 -23.90
CA ASN A 200 14.61 -1.35 -23.04
C ASN A 200 14.30 -1.92 -21.66
N CYS A 201 15.05 -1.44 -20.68
CA CYS A 201 14.99 -1.95 -19.29
C CYS A 201 13.57 -1.91 -18.71
N ARG A 202 12.86 -0.79 -18.93
CA ARG A 202 11.51 -0.59 -18.40
C ARG A 202 10.50 -1.54 -19.05
N TYR A 203 10.56 -1.71 -20.37
CA TYR A 203 9.66 -2.63 -21.08
C TYR A 203 9.89 -4.08 -20.66
N LEU A 204 11.14 -4.49 -20.50
CA LEU A 204 11.49 -5.81 -19.97
C LEU A 204 10.93 -6.05 -18.58
N PHE A 205 11.05 -5.06 -17.69
CA PHE A 205 10.55 -5.13 -16.32
C PHE A 205 9.04 -5.28 -16.25
N TYR A 206 8.31 -4.38 -16.94
CA TYR A 206 6.84 -4.40 -16.89
C TYR A 206 6.23 -5.56 -17.70
N LEU A 207 6.92 -6.04 -18.73
CA LEU A 207 6.50 -7.28 -19.40
C LEU A 207 6.65 -8.49 -18.47
N GLY A 208 7.74 -8.56 -17.71
CA GLY A 208 7.90 -9.53 -16.62
C GLY A 208 6.76 -9.45 -15.59
N ASN A 209 6.37 -8.23 -15.16
CA ASN A 209 5.26 -8.02 -14.25
C ASN A 209 3.93 -8.53 -14.85
N SER A 210 3.63 -8.18 -16.10
CA SER A 210 2.39 -8.60 -16.77
C SER A 210 2.29 -10.12 -16.91
N TYR A 211 3.38 -10.78 -17.25
CA TYR A 211 3.44 -12.25 -17.28
C TYR A 211 3.29 -12.88 -15.88
N LYS A 212 3.92 -12.30 -14.86
CA LYS A 212 3.79 -12.77 -13.47
C LYS A 212 2.36 -12.64 -12.98
N ASP A 213 1.72 -11.50 -13.24
CA ASP A 213 0.36 -11.21 -12.77
C ASP A 213 -0.71 -11.99 -13.54
N SER A 214 -0.40 -12.42 -14.78
CA SER A 214 -1.20 -13.39 -15.55
C SER A 214 -0.82 -14.86 -15.30
N HIS A 215 -0.02 -15.15 -14.26
CA HIS A 215 0.42 -16.50 -13.86
C HIS A 215 1.26 -17.24 -14.89
N GLN A 216 1.86 -16.56 -15.86
CA GLN A 216 2.77 -17.11 -16.86
C GLN A 216 4.21 -17.01 -16.35
N TYR A 217 4.55 -17.82 -15.35
CA TYR A 217 5.75 -17.63 -14.52
C TYR A 217 7.07 -17.87 -15.27
N GLU A 218 7.13 -18.84 -16.20
CA GLU A 218 8.33 -19.11 -16.99
C GLU A 218 8.70 -17.93 -17.90
N GLN A 219 7.70 -17.33 -18.54
CA GLN A 219 7.88 -16.14 -19.35
C GLN A 219 8.30 -14.95 -18.48
N ALA A 220 7.66 -14.76 -17.34
CA ALA A 220 8.03 -13.72 -16.39
C ALA A 220 9.50 -13.81 -15.99
N ILE A 221 9.97 -15.01 -15.59
CA ILE A 221 11.37 -15.25 -15.22
C ILE A 221 12.31 -14.89 -16.38
N THR A 222 11.98 -15.28 -17.60
CA THR A 222 12.79 -14.98 -18.79
C THR A 222 12.97 -13.47 -18.97
N TYR A 223 11.89 -12.68 -18.85
CA TYR A 223 11.97 -11.24 -19.03
C TYR A 223 12.64 -10.53 -17.85
N TYR A 224 12.46 -10.98 -16.63
CA TYR A 224 13.21 -10.46 -15.48
C TYR A 224 14.71 -10.75 -15.58
N GLN A 225 15.11 -11.92 -16.06
CA GLN A 225 16.53 -12.24 -16.30
C GLN A 225 17.13 -11.32 -17.37
N ARG A 226 16.40 -11.07 -18.47
CA ARG A 226 16.82 -10.07 -19.48
C ARG A 226 16.93 -8.68 -18.85
N ARG A 227 15.94 -8.30 -18.00
CA ARG A 227 15.96 -7.01 -17.28
C ARG A 227 17.21 -6.85 -16.41
N ILE A 228 17.58 -7.89 -15.66
CA ILE A 228 18.78 -7.89 -14.81
C ILE A 228 20.03 -7.73 -15.67
N LYS A 229 20.13 -8.45 -16.79
CA LYS A 229 21.26 -8.39 -17.71
C LYS A 229 21.40 -7.02 -18.37
N ALA A 230 20.31 -6.37 -18.72
CA ALA A 230 20.30 -5.04 -19.34
C ALA A 230 20.85 -3.92 -18.42
N GLY A 231 20.90 -4.15 -17.10
CA GLY A 231 21.43 -3.16 -16.16
C GLY A 231 20.49 -1.96 -15.95
N GLY A 232 21.05 -0.79 -15.67
CA GLY A 232 20.29 0.45 -15.46
C GLY A 232 19.79 0.61 -14.03
N TRP A 233 18.51 0.97 -13.81
CA TRP A 233 18.01 1.35 -12.49
C TRP A 233 18.01 0.20 -11.49
N ASN A 234 18.82 0.33 -10.43
CA ASN A 234 19.08 -0.71 -9.44
C ASN A 234 17.81 -1.18 -8.72
N GLN A 235 16.80 -0.32 -8.55
CA GLN A 235 15.54 -0.70 -7.90
C GLN A 235 14.78 -1.76 -8.73
N GLU A 236 14.70 -1.58 -10.04
CA GLU A 236 14.06 -2.58 -10.90
C GLU A 236 14.87 -3.88 -10.99
N ILE A 237 16.22 -3.81 -10.93
CA ILE A 237 17.07 -5.01 -10.88
C ILE A 237 16.78 -5.81 -9.60
N CYS A 238 16.80 -5.15 -8.45
CA CYS A 238 16.50 -5.78 -7.17
C CYS A 238 15.11 -6.40 -7.15
N MET A 239 14.10 -5.66 -7.62
CA MET A 239 12.72 -6.17 -7.70
C MET A 239 12.57 -7.32 -8.70
N SER A 240 13.39 -7.35 -9.77
CA SER A 240 13.40 -8.48 -10.71
C SER A 240 13.88 -9.76 -10.02
N HIS A 241 14.94 -9.71 -9.22
CA HIS A 241 15.37 -10.84 -8.40
C HIS A 241 14.27 -11.30 -7.43
N TYR A 242 13.61 -10.34 -6.75
CA TYR A 242 12.52 -10.64 -5.85
C TYR A 242 11.35 -11.34 -6.56
N TYR A 243 10.92 -10.83 -7.72
CA TYR A 243 9.80 -11.40 -8.47
C TYR A 243 10.14 -12.73 -9.16
N ILE A 244 11.39 -12.97 -9.56
CA ILE A 244 11.85 -14.31 -10.00
C ILE A 244 11.63 -15.31 -8.86
N GLY A 245 12.03 -14.97 -7.64
CA GLY A 245 11.79 -15.81 -6.47
C GLY A 245 10.30 -16.07 -6.21
N ILE A 246 9.44 -15.05 -6.33
CA ILE A 246 7.98 -15.20 -6.23
C ILE A 246 7.45 -16.15 -7.33
N CYS A 247 7.92 -16.02 -8.58
CA CYS A 247 7.53 -16.92 -9.65
C CYS A 247 7.91 -18.38 -9.35
N TYR A 248 9.15 -18.63 -8.92
CA TYR A 248 9.59 -19.97 -8.55
C TYR A 248 8.81 -20.54 -7.35
N ASN A 249 8.51 -19.73 -6.34
CA ASN A 249 7.69 -20.14 -5.21
C ASN A 249 6.27 -20.57 -5.65
N ASN A 250 5.64 -19.81 -6.55
CA ASN A 250 4.34 -20.17 -7.10
C ASN A 250 4.40 -21.47 -7.95
N MET A 251 5.53 -21.70 -8.60
CA MET A 251 5.80 -22.96 -9.32
C MET A 251 6.19 -24.12 -8.40
N LYS A 252 6.23 -23.94 -7.06
CA LYS A 252 6.69 -24.93 -6.08
C LYS A 252 8.17 -25.34 -6.23
N LYS A 253 9.01 -24.46 -6.78
CA LYS A 253 10.45 -24.63 -6.96
C LYS A 253 11.21 -23.79 -5.92
N MET A 254 11.06 -24.13 -4.64
CA MET A 254 11.51 -23.31 -3.52
C MET A 254 13.04 -23.10 -3.49
N GLU A 255 13.83 -24.09 -3.88
CA GLU A 255 15.29 -23.96 -3.93
C GLU A 255 15.70 -22.82 -4.88
N MET A 256 15.05 -22.74 -6.04
CA MET A 256 15.30 -21.69 -7.03
C MET A 256 14.79 -20.32 -6.52
N ALA A 257 13.67 -20.31 -5.77
CA ALA A 257 13.16 -19.10 -5.15
C ALA A 257 14.16 -18.53 -4.14
N ILE A 258 14.68 -19.37 -3.25
CA ILE A 258 15.67 -18.98 -2.23
C ILE A 258 16.93 -18.40 -2.89
N VAL A 259 17.46 -19.08 -3.92
CA VAL A 259 18.63 -18.57 -4.65
C VAL A 259 18.36 -17.18 -5.24
N SER A 260 17.19 -16.99 -5.85
CA SER A 260 16.81 -15.70 -6.46
C SER A 260 16.70 -14.60 -5.42
N TRP A 261 16.10 -14.86 -4.26
CA TRP A 261 15.98 -13.90 -3.16
C TRP A 261 17.33 -13.56 -2.53
N LEU A 262 18.23 -14.54 -2.40
CA LEU A 262 19.60 -14.29 -1.92
C LEU A 262 20.41 -13.45 -2.91
N ASN A 263 20.27 -13.67 -4.22
CA ASN A 263 20.90 -12.83 -5.23
C ASN A 263 20.38 -11.37 -5.16
N GLY A 264 19.07 -11.18 -4.90
CA GLY A 264 18.51 -9.85 -4.67
C GLY A 264 19.07 -9.17 -3.43
N TYR A 265 19.25 -9.91 -2.34
CA TYR A 265 19.87 -9.40 -1.11
C TYR A 265 21.35 -9.07 -1.31
N GLU A 266 22.11 -9.92 -1.98
CA GLU A 266 23.52 -9.64 -2.30
C GLU A 266 23.66 -8.36 -3.15
N PHE A 267 22.74 -8.17 -4.09
CA PHE A 267 22.73 -6.98 -4.95
C PHE A 267 22.36 -5.70 -4.18
N MET A 268 21.38 -5.79 -3.24
CA MET A 268 20.89 -4.64 -2.47
C MET A 268 20.46 -5.07 -1.04
N PRO A 269 21.40 -5.18 -0.09
CA PRO A 269 21.14 -5.76 1.25
C PRO A 269 20.06 -5.06 2.07
N LYS A 270 19.83 -3.76 1.86
CA LYS A 270 18.76 -3.01 2.55
C LYS A 270 17.35 -3.43 2.13
N ARG A 271 17.20 -4.09 0.96
CA ARG A 271 15.92 -4.62 0.45
C ARG A 271 15.74 -6.05 0.95
N ILE A 272 15.06 -6.16 2.08
CA ILE A 272 14.93 -7.41 2.85
C ILE A 272 13.69 -8.24 2.49
N GLU A 273 12.91 -7.82 1.51
CA GLU A 273 11.67 -8.50 1.14
C GLU A 273 11.91 -9.98 0.78
N GLY A 274 12.96 -10.26 0.02
CA GLY A 274 13.32 -11.65 -0.33
C GLY A 274 13.77 -12.46 0.89
N ILE A 275 14.52 -11.85 1.80
CA ILE A 275 14.95 -12.54 3.03
C ILE A 275 13.76 -12.81 3.94
N TYR A 276 12.77 -11.90 4.02
CA TYR A 276 11.53 -12.15 4.74
C TYR A 276 10.77 -13.40 4.21
N GLU A 277 10.68 -13.57 2.90
CA GLU A 277 10.06 -14.78 2.30
C GLU A 277 10.81 -16.06 2.73
N ILE A 278 12.15 -16.02 2.81
CA ILE A 278 12.97 -17.13 3.30
C ILE A 278 12.70 -17.42 4.78
N VAL A 279 12.62 -16.38 5.62
CA VAL A 279 12.30 -16.51 7.05
C VAL A 279 10.94 -17.20 7.21
N GLN A 280 9.92 -16.72 6.50
CA GLN A 280 8.58 -17.27 6.55
C GLN A 280 8.54 -18.74 6.08
N TYR A 281 9.22 -19.04 4.99
CA TYR A 281 9.31 -20.41 4.48
C TYR A 281 9.91 -21.37 5.52
N TYR A 282 11.09 -21.05 6.05
CA TYR A 282 11.75 -21.93 7.03
C TYR A 282 10.97 -22.06 8.34
N ARG A 283 10.29 -21.01 8.79
CA ARG A 283 9.38 -21.10 9.94
C ARG A 283 8.21 -22.05 9.67
N ASN A 284 7.60 -21.95 8.48
CA ASN A 284 6.49 -22.84 8.09
C ASN A 284 6.92 -24.30 7.98
N GLU A 285 8.17 -24.56 7.56
CA GLU A 285 8.78 -25.91 7.52
C GLU A 285 9.24 -26.41 8.89
N GLY A 286 9.03 -25.63 9.97
CA GLY A 286 9.53 -25.98 11.30
C GLY A 286 11.06 -25.88 11.46
N LYS A 287 11.77 -25.36 10.47
CA LYS A 287 13.22 -25.15 10.50
C LYS A 287 13.58 -23.83 11.18
N ASN A 288 13.12 -23.69 12.42
CA ASN A 288 13.12 -22.41 13.14
C ASN A 288 14.52 -21.82 13.36
N LYS A 289 15.58 -22.65 13.48
CA LYS A 289 16.96 -22.14 13.58
C LYS A 289 17.40 -21.43 12.30
N LEU A 290 17.08 -21.99 11.13
CA LEU A 290 17.36 -21.34 9.84
C LEU A 290 16.56 -20.06 9.69
N ALA A 291 15.27 -20.08 10.02
CA ALA A 291 14.44 -18.89 10.01
C ALA A 291 15.04 -17.76 10.88
N TYR A 292 15.53 -18.10 12.06
CA TYR A 292 16.20 -17.14 12.94
C TYR A 292 17.47 -16.55 12.33
N TYR A 293 18.33 -17.37 11.70
CA TYR A 293 19.54 -16.86 11.04
C TYR A 293 19.24 -15.87 9.92
N PHE A 294 18.21 -16.15 9.11
CA PHE A 294 17.78 -15.22 8.06
C PHE A 294 17.12 -13.98 8.63
N TYR A 295 16.38 -14.10 9.73
CA TYR A 295 15.89 -12.93 10.47
C TYR A 295 17.04 -12.01 10.91
N GLU A 296 18.08 -12.56 11.54
CA GLU A 296 19.25 -11.79 11.97
C GLU A 296 19.96 -11.14 10.75
N MET A 297 20.04 -11.85 9.63
CA MET A 297 20.57 -11.29 8.37
C MET A 297 19.75 -10.07 7.91
N ALA A 298 18.44 -10.16 7.89
CA ALA A 298 17.56 -9.05 7.53
C ALA A 298 17.71 -7.84 8.48
N CYS A 299 17.86 -8.10 9.78
CA CYS A 299 17.99 -7.05 10.79
C CYS A 299 19.25 -6.19 10.63
N LYS A 300 20.31 -6.68 10.00
CA LYS A 300 21.57 -5.92 9.82
C LYS A 300 21.36 -4.66 8.98
N HIS A 301 20.54 -4.74 7.94
CA HIS A 301 20.45 -3.68 6.93
C HIS A 301 19.03 -3.08 6.80
N ARG A 302 18.01 -3.61 7.49
CA ARG A 302 16.61 -3.14 7.33
C ARG A 302 16.41 -1.67 7.66
N HIS A 303 17.25 -1.09 8.50
CA HIS A 303 17.19 0.32 8.93
C HIS A 303 17.80 1.29 7.92
N GLU A 304 18.56 0.79 6.93
CA GLU A 304 19.19 1.60 5.89
C GLU A 304 18.23 1.99 4.77
N VAL A 305 17.03 1.40 4.75
CA VAL A 305 16.02 1.67 3.72
C VAL A 305 15.39 3.04 3.92
N MET A 306 15.20 3.76 2.80
CA MET A 306 14.46 5.04 2.77
C MET A 306 13.16 4.84 2.00
N PRO A 307 12.02 4.61 2.67
CA PRO A 307 10.77 4.19 2.03
C PRO A 307 10.32 5.03 0.84
N GLN A 308 10.54 6.35 0.91
CA GLN A 308 10.16 7.29 -0.14
C GLN A 308 10.95 7.15 -1.44
N ASN A 309 12.10 6.45 -1.40
CA ASN A 309 13.01 6.28 -2.54
C ASN A 309 12.98 4.86 -3.11
N GLU A 310 12.19 3.95 -2.51
CA GLU A 310 12.22 2.53 -2.87
C GLU A 310 11.03 2.14 -3.76
N LEU A 311 11.31 1.48 -4.86
CA LEU A 311 10.29 0.97 -5.78
C LEU A 311 9.50 -0.18 -5.13
N PHE A 312 8.17 -0.13 -5.18
CA PHE A 312 7.25 -1.14 -4.63
C PHE A 312 7.57 -1.56 -3.18
N PHE A 313 7.89 -0.57 -2.35
CA PHE A 313 8.27 -0.78 -0.97
C PHE A 313 7.15 -1.39 -0.13
N LYS A 314 7.42 -2.53 0.48
CA LYS A 314 6.47 -3.25 1.34
C LYS A 314 6.68 -2.89 2.81
N LYS A 315 6.25 -1.71 3.21
CA LYS A 315 6.44 -1.14 4.56
C LYS A 315 6.08 -2.12 5.68
N GLU A 316 5.03 -2.91 5.51
CA GLU A 316 4.57 -3.88 6.53
C GLU A 316 5.63 -4.93 6.87
N ILE A 317 6.47 -5.36 5.91
CA ILE A 317 7.56 -6.30 6.15
C ILE A 317 8.57 -5.71 7.14
N TYR A 318 8.91 -4.43 6.98
CA TYR A 318 9.92 -3.74 7.80
C TYR A 318 9.39 -3.37 9.18
N ASP A 319 8.13 -2.99 9.28
CA ASP A 319 7.55 -2.50 10.52
C ASP A 319 6.98 -3.60 11.40
N ILE A 320 6.39 -4.65 10.79
CA ILE A 320 5.52 -5.61 11.48
C ILE A 320 5.94 -7.06 11.21
N LEU A 321 5.95 -7.47 9.93
CA LEU A 321 5.93 -8.89 9.59
C LEU A 321 7.22 -9.61 9.97
N LEU A 322 8.37 -8.99 9.76
CA LEU A 322 9.66 -9.58 10.13
C LEU A 322 9.77 -9.77 11.65
N ASP A 323 9.34 -8.77 12.44
CA ASP A 323 9.36 -8.85 13.90
C ASP A 323 8.32 -9.86 14.42
N TYR A 324 7.18 -10.00 13.73
CA TYR A 324 6.21 -11.06 14.04
C TYR A 324 6.83 -12.45 13.85
N GLU A 325 7.56 -12.70 12.77
CA GLU A 325 8.27 -13.98 12.59
C GLU A 325 9.26 -14.25 13.73
N TYR A 326 10.00 -13.22 14.17
CA TYR A 326 10.89 -13.33 15.34
C TYR A 326 10.14 -13.74 16.61
N SER A 327 8.96 -13.16 16.87
CA SER A 327 8.16 -13.51 18.04
C SER A 327 7.76 -14.98 18.11
N VAL A 328 7.79 -15.69 16.98
CA VAL A 328 7.50 -17.13 16.89
C VAL A 328 8.79 -17.96 16.99
N VAL A 329 9.82 -17.61 16.19
CA VAL A 329 11.03 -18.46 16.07
C VAL A 329 11.97 -18.34 17.25
N SER A 330 11.92 -17.23 17.99
CA SER A 330 12.78 -16.95 19.15
C SER A 330 12.69 -18.01 20.26
N PHE A 331 11.55 -18.66 20.39
CA PHE A 331 11.34 -19.78 21.33
C PHE A 331 12.30 -20.96 21.07
N TYR A 332 12.64 -21.20 19.82
CA TYR A 332 13.43 -22.36 19.39
C TYR A 332 14.94 -22.12 19.39
N VAL A 333 15.36 -20.90 19.78
CA VAL A 333 16.77 -20.48 19.84
C VAL A 333 17.05 -19.80 21.17
N LYS A 334 18.34 -19.61 21.51
CA LYS A 334 18.68 -18.76 22.65
C LYS A 334 18.42 -17.31 22.26
N HIS A 335 17.27 -16.77 22.68
CA HIS A 335 16.87 -15.40 22.40
C HIS A 335 17.37 -14.42 23.47
N ASP A 336 17.37 -13.15 23.14
CA ASP A 336 17.55 -12.04 24.06
C ASP A 336 16.18 -11.63 24.59
N ASP A 337 15.97 -11.79 25.91
CA ASP A 337 14.68 -11.48 26.57
C ASP A 337 14.30 -10.01 26.41
N LYS A 338 15.28 -9.10 26.45
CA LYS A 338 15.03 -7.68 26.24
C LYS A 338 14.53 -7.41 24.82
N LYS A 339 15.24 -7.93 23.81
CA LYS A 339 14.84 -7.80 22.39
C LYS A 339 13.44 -8.38 22.15
N LEU A 340 13.16 -9.54 22.76
CA LEU A 340 11.84 -10.16 22.63
C LEU A 340 10.74 -9.31 23.24
N ASN A 341 10.96 -8.76 24.44
CA ASN A 341 10.01 -7.87 25.10
C ASN A 341 9.77 -6.58 24.31
N ASP A 342 10.84 -5.97 23.76
CA ASP A 342 10.76 -4.78 22.91
C ASP A 342 9.92 -5.06 21.65
N VAL A 343 10.11 -6.23 21.01
CA VAL A 343 9.32 -6.67 19.84
C VAL A 343 7.85 -6.87 20.19
N TYR A 344 7.55 -7.55 21.29
CA TYR A 344 6.19 -7.74 21.74
C TYR A 344 5.49 -6.41 22.05
N THR A 345 6.18 -5.53 22.80
CA THR A 345 5.67 -4.20 23.13
C THR A 345 5.41 -3.36 21.88
N LYS A 346 6.37 -3.35 20.95
CA LYS A 346 6.22 -2.65 19.67
C LYS A 346 4.98 -3.14 18.91
N LEU A 347 4.86 -4.46 18.71
CA LEU A 347 3.80 -5.04 17.88
C LEU A 347 2.41 -4.90 18.51
N PHE A 348 2.27 -5.06 19.83
CA PHE A 348 0.98 -4.87 20.50
C PHE A 348 0.46 -3.44 20.44
N ASN A 349 1.37 -2.45 20.38
CA ASN A 349 1.02 -1.04 20.25
C ASN A 349 0.76 -0.61 18.80
N MET A 350 0.96 -1.49 17.82
CA MET A 350 0.67 -1.16 16.43
C MET A 350 -0.83 -1.26 16.12
N PRO A 351 -1.47 -0.17 15.65
CA PRO A 351 -2.90 -0.16 15.36
C PRO A 351 -3.26 -1.12 14.20
N ASN A 352 -2.33 -1.35 13.28
CA ASN A 352 -2.55 -2.13 12.06
C ASN A 352 -2.11 -3.61 12.20
N LEU A 353 -1.75 -4.08 13.40
CA LEU A 353 -1.44 -5.49 13.61
C LEU A 353 -2.71 -6.33 13.44
N GLN A 354 -2.69 -7.27 12.50
CA GLN A 354 -3.82 -8.14 12.21
C GLN A 354 -4.28 -8.89 13.47
N PRO A 355 -5.60 -8.96 13.76
CA PRO A 355 -6.12 -9.61 14.97
C PRO A 355 -5.65 -11.05 15.14
N SER A 356 -5.53 -11.82 14.06
CA SER A 356 -5.03 -13.20 14.10
C SER A 356 -3.57 -13.29 14.56
N LYS A 357 -2.70 -12.38 14.12
CA LYS A 357 -1.32 -12.30 14.58
C LYS A 357 -1.25 -11.92 16.06
N LYS A 358 -2.05 -10.94 16.47
CA LYS A 358 -2.15 -10.53 17.88
C LYS A 358 -2.59 -11.70 18.77
N THR A 359 -3.62 -12.44 18.37
CA THR A 359 -4.09 -13.62 19.10
C THR A 359 -3.01 -14.71 19.18
N ASN A 360 -2.30 -14.97 18.08
CA ASN A 360 -1.20 -15.93 18.06
C ASN A 360 -0.06 -15.51 19.00
N MET A 361 0.36 -14.25 18.98
CA MET A 361 1.38 -13.71 19.88
C MET A 361 0.96 -13.85 21.35
N MET A 362 -0.29 -13.52 21.69
CA MET A 362 -0.82 -13.70 23.05
C MET A 362 -0.78 -15.17 23.48
N SER A 363 -1.16 -16.07 22.58
CA SER A 363 -1.10 -17.52 22.85
C SER A 363 0.34 -18.00 23.07
N ASN A 364 1.32 -17.40 22.43
CA ASN A 364 2.73 -17.76 22.53
C ASN A 364 3.41 -17.20 23.79
N LEU A 365 2.86 -16.14 24.41
CA LEU A 365 3.42 -15.57 25.64
C LEU A 365 3.64 -16.59 26.75
N LYS A 366 2.77 -17.60 26.88
CA LYS A 366 2.91 -18.68 27.87
C LYS A 366 4.24 -19.46 27.78
N TYR A 367 4.89 -19.45 26.63
CA TYR A 367 6.16 -20.14 26.42
C TYR A 367 7.38 -19.29 26.83
N TYR A 368 7.20 -17.99 26.97
CA TYR A 368 8.26 -17.04 27.34
C TYR A 368 8.12 -16.59 28.81
N VAL A 369 6.91 -16.55 29.34
CA VAL A 369 6.62 -16.11 30.70
C VAL A 369 6.53 -17.33 31.60
N THR A 370 7.61 -17.63 32.30
CA THR A 370 7.64 -18.74 33.28
C THR A 370 7.06 -18.34 34.62
N ASN A 371 7.13 -17.05 34.99
CA ASN A 371 6.55 -16.52 36.22
C ASN A 371 6.22 -15.03 36.05
N LEU A 372 4.96 -14.63 36.19
CA LEU A 372 4.53 -13.22 36.13
C LEU A 372 5.19 -12.33 37.19
N LYS A 373 5.72 -12.92 38.26
CA LYS A 373 6.48 -12.21 39.30
C LYS A 373 7.87 -11.76 38.84
N ASP A 374 8.45 -12.41 37.84
CA ASP A 374 9.77 -12.09 37.31
C ASP A 374 9.72 -11.00 36.24
N TYR A 375 8.54 -10.72 35.71
CA TYR A 375 8.31 -9.52 34.88
C TYR A 375 8.15 -8.31 35.79
N LYS A 376 9.27 -7.73 36.19
CA LYS A 376 9.30 -6.30 36.45
C LYS A 376 9.15 -5.58 35.09
N CYS A 377 7.91 -5.46 34.61
CA CYS A 377 7.56 -4.33 33.80
C CYS A 377 7.87 -3.12 34.67
N ASP A 378 8.88 -2.34 34.35
CA ASP A 378 8.80 -0.93 34.68
C ASP A 378 7.49 -0.50 34.02
N PRO A 379 6.46 -0.18 34.80
CA PRO A 379 5.17 0.10 34.21
C PRO A 379 5.35 1.33 33.32
N ILE A 380 5.23 1.14 32.00
CA ILE A 380 5.08 2.25 31.07
C ILE A 380 3.87 3.10 31.50
N PHE A 381 2.98 2.50 32.29
CA PHE A 381 1.89 3.14 33.00
C PHE A 381 1.90 2.70 34.46
N ASP A 382 1.99 3.64 35.37
CA ASP A 382 1.61 3.40 36.75
C ASP A 382 0.08 3.17 36.78
N ILE A 383 -0.33 1.89 36.81
CA ILE A 383 -1.76 1.50 36.86
C ILE A 383 -2.39 1.84 38.21
N LYS A 384 -1.61 2.18 39.24
CA LYS A 384 -2.18 2.58 40.52
C LYS A 384 -3.18 3.74 40.41
N PRO A 385 -2.89 4.83 39.70
CA PRO A 385 -3.88 5.91 39.52
C PRO A 385 -5.12 5.49 38.72
N LEU A 386 -4.98 4.49 37.82
CA LEU A 386 -6.11 3.98 37.04
C LEU A 386 -7.00 3.03 37.84
N LEU A 387 -6.44 2.31 38.79
CA LEU A 387 -7.20 1.45 39.72
C LEU A 387 -7.92 2.26 40.79
N ASP A 388 -7.36 3.41 41.21
CA ASP A 388 -7.95 4.31 42.22
C ASP A 388 -9.08 5.20 41.68
N VAL A 389 -9.19 5.36 40.35
CA VAL A 389 -10.22 6.21 39.69
C VAL A 389 -11.43 5.40 39.22
N GLY A 390 -11.31 4.09 39.17
CA GLY A 390 -12.40 3.19 38.77
C GLY A 390 -13.47 3.06 39.81
N LYS A 391 -14.68 3.56 39.53
CA LYS A 391 -15.87 3.12 40.27
C LYS A 391 -16.03 1.63 40.02
N SER A 392 -15.69 0.78 41.02
CA SER A 392 -16.06 -0.62 40.97
C SER A 392 -17.59 -0.71 41.07
N ILE A 393 -18.20 -1.13 39.98
CA ILE A 393 -19.61 -1.52 40.01
C ILE A 393 -19.63 -2.94 40.60
N HIS A 394 -19.79 -3.02 41.90
CA HIS A 394 -20.09 -4.30 42.56
C HIS A 394 -21.54 -4.63 42.26
N MET A 395 -21.77 -5.62 41.43
CA MET A 395 -23.09 -6.25 41.38
C MET A 395 -23.26 -7.11 42.66
N GLN A 396 -24.18 -6.74 43.54
CA GLN A 396 -24.57 -7.59 44.67
C GLN A 396 -25.30 -8.82 44.09
N HIS A 397 -24.66 -9.96 44.20
CA HIS A 397 -25.31 -11.24 43.94
C HIS A 397 -25.65 -11.92 45.27
N GLU A 398 -26.83 -12.52 45.37
CA GLU A 398 -27.31 -13.22 46.54
C GLU A 398 -26.57 -14.55 46.83
N HIS A 399 -25.61 -14.94 45.97
CA HIS A 399 -24.81 -16.16 46.05
C HIS A 399 -23.32 -15.86 46.13
N GLU A 400 -22.58 -16.72 46.83
CA GLU A 400 -21.11 -16.64 46.89
C GLU A 400 -20.50 -16.95 45.53
N PHE A 401 -20.00 -15.91 44.89
CA PHE A 401 -19.19 -16.00 43.67
C PHE A 401 -17.72 -15.72 43.99
N HIS A 402 -16.83 -16.54 43.44
CA HIS A 402 -15.41 -16.37 43.60
C HIS A 402 -14.83 -15.61 42.39
N PRO A 403 -13.93 -14.63 42.60
CA PRO A 403 -13.27 -13.97 41.50
C PRO A 403 -12.41 -14.97 40.74
N SER A 404 -12.64 -15.06 39.43
CA SER A 404 -11.83 -15.84 38.48
C SER A 404 -10.81 -14.94 37.82
N THR A 405 -9.99 -15.51 36.99
CA THR A 405 -8.89 -14.83 36.24
C THR A 405 -9.31 -13.47 35.70
N PRO A 406 -8.69 -12.37 36.15
CA PRO A 406 -8.97 -11.05 35.60
C PRO A 406 -8.50 -10.95 34.16
N SER A 407 -9.27 -10.29 33.33
CA SER A 407 -8.93 -10.00 31.95
C SER A 407 -8.86 -8.49 31.79
N LEU A 408 -7.73 -7.98 31.30
CA LEU A 408 -7.57 -6.58 30.94
C LEU A 408 -7.93 -6.39 29.47
N CYS A 409 -8.78 -5.44 29.18
CA CYS A 409 -9.07 -5.03 27.81
C CYS A 409 -8.99 -3.50 27.67
N LEU A 410 -8.66 -3.02 26.47
CA LEU A 410 -8.68 -1.62 26.12
C LEU A 410 -9.98 -1.34 25.36
N HIS A 411 -10.82 -0.44 25.90
CA HIS A 411 -12.04 0.00 25.24
C HIS A 411 -12.11 1.53 25.25
N ASN A 412 -12.26 2.13 24.08
CA ASN A 412 -12.31 3.60 23.91
C ASN A 412 -11.16 4.34 24.61
N GLY A 413 -9.94 3.82 24.54
CA GLY A 413 -8.75 4.42 25.19
C GLY A 413 -8.68 4.23 26.71
N GLN A 414 -9.61 3.48 27.31
CA GLN A 414 -9.62 3.15 28.73
C GLN A 414 -9.26 1.69 28.97
N ILE A 415 -8.43 1.43 29.97
CA ILE A 415 -8.13 0.06 30.42
C ILE A 415 -9.29 -0.40 31.29
N ILE A 416 -9.94 -1.46 30.86
CA ILE A 416 -11.04 -2.10 31.61
C ILE A 416 -10.51 -3.41 32.17
N ASN A 417 -10.62 -3.56 33.49
CA ASN A 417 -10.37 -4.82 34.18
C ASN A 417 -11.71 -5.56 34.32
N VAL A 418 -11.87 -6.64 33.57
CA VAL A 418 -13.03 -7.51 33.65
C VAL A 418 -12.69 -8.67 34.57
N VAL A 419 -13.25 -8.66 35.79
CA VAL A 419 -13.14 -9.76 36.70
C VAL A 419 -14.39 -10.62 36.55
N ARG A 420 -14.23 -11.84 36.08
CA ARG A 420 -15.32 -12.82 36.02
C ARG A 420 -15.51 -13.45 37.40
N TYR A 421 -16.70 -13.35 37.94
CA TYR A 421 -17.08 -14.07 39.13
C TYR A 421 -17.75 -15.39 38.74
N VAL A 422 -17.33 -16.47 39.37
CA VAL A 422 -17.82 -17.82 39.08
C VAL A 422 -18.30 -18.49 40.37
N ASN A 423 -19.31 -19.28 40.24
CA ASN A 423 -19.91 -20.03 41.35
C ASN A 423 -19.44 -21.50 41.41
N TYR A 424 -18.30 -21.78 40.82
CA TYR A 424 -17.68 -23.10 40.86
C TYR A 424 -16.25 -23.03 41.38
N TYR A 425 -15.76 -24.17 41.89
CA TYR A 425 -14.33 -24.36 42.15
C TYR A 425 -13.86 -25.66 41.47
N ILE A 426 -12.55 -25.81 41.38
CA ILE A 426 -11.93 -27.03 40.85
C ILE A 426 -11.52 -27.89 42.04
N ASP A 427 -12.07 -29.11 42.12
CA ASP A 427 -11.77 -30.05 43.19
C ASP A 427 -10.35 -30.63 43.09
N SER A 428 -9.97 -31.43 44.10
CA SER A 428 -8.67 -32.10 44.16
C SER A 428 -8.40 -33.09 43.01
N LYS A 429 -9.41 -33.42 42.22
CA LYS A 429 -9.33 -34.31 41.05
C LYS A 429 -9.32 -33.48 39.72
N GLY A 430 -9.32 -32.16 39.80
CA GLY A 430 -9.35 -31.29 38.61
C GLY A 430 -10.74 -31.16 37.97
N GLN A 431 -11.81 -31.55 38.64
CA GLN A 431 -13.17 -31.45 38.12
C GLN A 431 -13.85 -30.16 38.59
N TYR A 432 -14.65 -29.54 37.72
CA TYR A 432 -15.43 -28.36 38.05
C TYR A 432 -16.62 -28.75 38.92
N GLN A 433 -16.74 -28.10 40.05
CA GLN A 433 -17.83 -28.27 41.02
C GLN A 433 -18.61 -26.96 41.10
N ALA A 434 -19.84 -26.91 40.61
CA ALA A 434 -20.70 -25.72 40.67
C ALA A 434 -21.82 -25.93 41.69
N LYS A 435 -22.14 -24.88 42.45
CA LYS A 435 -23.31 -24.87 43.33
C LYS A 435 -24.58 -24.66 42.48
N ASN A 436 -25.60 -25.48 42.76
CA ASN A 436 -26.93 -25.27 42.21
C ASN A 436 -27.67 -24.15 42.99
N GLU A 437 -28.88 -23.78 42.54
CA GLU A 437 -29.72 -22.78 43.22
C GLU A 437 -30.07 -23.11 44.69
N LYS A 438 -29.86 -24.34 45.13
CA LYS A 438 -30.05 -24.80 46.50
C LYS A 438 -28.77 -24.81 47.34
N GLY A 439 -27.62 -24.40 46.73
CA GLY A 439 -26.33 -24.36 47.41
C GLY A 439 -25.57 -25.70 47.44
N ASP A 440 -26.06 -26.75 46.75
CA ASP A 440 -25.38 -28.04 46.67
C ASP A 440 -24.41 -28.07 45.48
N TYR A 441 -23.28 -28.74 45.65
CA TYR A 441 -22.31 -28.95 44.55
C TYR A 441 -22.77 -30.09 43.65
N LYS A 442 -22.66 -29.87 42.35
CA LYS A 442 -22.87 -30.90 41.33
C LYS A 442 -21.60 -31.18 40.60
#